data_dd5b51c2e7fcb3bac04727a90f778b22
#
_entry.id   dd5b51c2e7fcb3bac04727a90f778b22
#
_cell.length_a   1.000
_cell.length_b   1.000
_cell.length_c   1.000
_cell.angle_alpha   90.00
_cell.angle_beta   90.00
_cell.angle_gamma   90.00
#
_symmetry.space_group_name_H-M   'P 1'
#
loop_
_entity.id
_entity.type
_entity.pdbx_description
1 polymer ?
#
loop_
_entity_poly.entity_id
_entity_poly.type
_entity_poly.pdbx_seq_one_letter_code
_entity_poly.pdbx_strand_id
1 'polypeptide(L)' 'MKNDITKRFIRVPEVLRRVGFGRTKLYELIRQGRFPEQVKIGPRTVAFVESEIDEWIEAIIRNSRQNAA' A
#
# COMPACT_ATOMS: atom_id res chain seq x y z
N MET A 1 -12.06 18.63 -3.82
CA MET A 1 -12.22 18.11 -3.11
C MET A 1 -12.09 16.80 -3.17
N LYS A 2 -11.60 16.20 -2.55
CA LYS A 2 -11.34 15.03 -2.58
C LYS A 2 -12.38 14.28 -2.25
N ASN A 3 -12.67 13.38 -2.86
CA ASN A 3 -13.68 12.71 -2.71
C ASN A 3 -13.52 11.48 -2.00
N ASP A 4 -14.10 11.26 -0.95
CA ASP A 4 -13.99 10.03 -0.22
C ASP A 4 -14.72 8.92 -0.88
N ILE A 5 -15.58 9.21 -1.80
CA ILE A 5 -16.30 8.14 -2.46
C ILE A 5 -15.41 7.31 -3.33
N THR A 6 -14.18 7.76 -3.57
CA THR A 6 -13.28 6.96 -4.37
C THR A 6 -12.44 6.03 -3.52
N LYS A 7 -12.58 6.08 -2.21
CA LYS A 7 -11.81 5.20 -1.38
C LYS A 7 -12.37 3.80 -1.40
N ARG A 8 -11.50 2.84 -1.44
CA ARG A 8 -11.93 1.46 -1.32
C ARG A 8 -10.85 0.66 -0.64
N PHE A 9 -11.27 -0.45 -0.06
CA PHE A 9 -10.36 -1.39 0.57
C PHE A 9 -9.93 -2.42 -0.47
N ILE A 10 -8.69 -2.80 -0.40
CA ILE A 10 -8.22 -3.92 -1.20
C ILE A 10 -7.51 -4.89 -0.29
N ARG A 11 -7.50 -6.14 -0.66
CA ARG A 11 -6.95 -7.20 0.16
C ARG A 11 -5.53 -7.52 -0.30
N VAL A 12 -4.84 -8.33 0.48
CA VAL A 12 -3.44 -8.64 0.22
C VAL A 12 -3.17 -9.13 -1.20
N PRO A 13 -3.95 -10.05 -1.77
CA PRO A 13 -3.63 -10.48 -3.12
C PRO A 13 -3.63 -9.34 -4.14
N GLU A 14 -4.55 -8.40 -3.97
CA GLU A 14 -4.61 -7.26 -4.88
C GLU A 14 -3.43 -6.32 -4.64
N VAL A 15 -3.06 -6.12 -3.39
CA VAL A 15 -1.90 -5.29 -3.07
C VAL A 15 -0.65 -5.86 -3.73
N LEU A 16 -0.47 -7.18 -3.63
CA LEU A 16 0.70 -7.82 -4.20
C LEU A 16 0.75 -7.66 -5.71
N ARG A 17 -0.42 -7.71 -6.36
CA ARG A 17 -0.45 -7.50 -7.79
C ARG A 17 -0.05 -6.09 -8.16
N ARG A 18 -0.42 -5.11 -7.35
CA ARG A 18 -0.11 -3.73 -7.66
C ARG A 18 1.33 -3.36 -7.39
N VAL A 19 1.90 -3.88 -6.31
CA VAL A 19 3.27 -3.52 -5.96
C VAL A 19 4.32 -4.41 -6.63
N GLY A 20 3.93 -5.61 -7.04
CA GLY A 20 4.83 -6.44 -7.82
C GLY A 20 5.85 -7.24 -7.04
N PHE A 21 5.71 -7.33 -5.73
CA PHE A 21 6.62 -8.18 -4.96
C PHE A 21 5.76 -9.10 -4.08
N GLY A 22 6.40 -9.98 -3.34
CA GLY A 22 5.68 -11.03 -2.62
C GLY A 22 5.35 -10.69 -1.18
N ARG A 23 4.73 -11.63 -0.50
CA ARG A 23 4.26 -11.42 0.86
C ARG A 23 5.38 -11.17 1.83
N THR A 24 6.49 -11.86 1.69
CA THR A 24 7.59 -11.68 2.62
C THR A 24 8.06 -10.24 2.63
N LYS A 25 8.23 -9.68 1.45
CA LYS A 25 8.67 -8.30 1.33
C LYS A 25 7.60 -7.36 1.87
N LEU A 26 6.35 -7.63 1.60
CA LEU A 26 5.25 -6.81 2.07
C LEU A 26 5.26 -6.71 3.59
N TYR A 27 5.29 -7.86 4.26
CA TYR A 27 5.20 -7.85 5.71
C TYR A 27 6.47 -7.29 6.36
N GLU A 28 7.59 -7.44 5.69
CA GLU A 28 8.81 -6.85 6.17
C GLU A 28 8.71 -5.33 6.15
N LEU A 29 8.19 -4.76 5.08
CA LEU A 29 8.03 -3.32 4.97
C LEU A 29 7.01 -2.80 6.00
N ILE A 30 5.94 -3.54 6.22
CA ILE A 30 4.96 -3.15 7.21
C ILE A 30 5.59 -3.11 8.58
N ARG A 31 6.39 -4.15 8.91
CA ARG A 31 7.01 -4.23 10.21
C ARG A 31 8.00 -3.11 10.42
N GLN A 32 8.63 -2.64 9.37
CA GLN A 32 9.60 -1.57 9.43
C GLN A 32 8.96 -0.18 9.41
N GLY A 33 7.64 -0.11 9.32
CA GLY A 33 6.95 1.16 9.24
C GLY A 33 7.14 1.87 7.92
N ARG A 34 7.44 1.12 6.87
CA ARG A 34 7.72 1.70 5.55
C ARG A 34 6.65 1.39 4.51
N PHE A 35 5.50 0.98 4.94
CA PHE A 35 4.40 0.67 4.05
C PHE A 35 3.11 1.11 4.74
N PRO A 36 2.07 1.48 4.00
CA PRO A 36 0.82 1.89 4.63
C PRO A 36 0.28 0.79 5.54
N GLU A 37 -0.27 1.19 6.66
CA GLU A 37 -0.74 0.22 7.65
C GLU A 37 -2.01 -0.45 7.23
N GLN A 38 -2.16 -1.69 7.66
CA GLN A 38 -3.39 -2.43 7.43
C GLN A 38 -4.52 -1.82 8.24
N VAL A 39 -5.71 -1.92 7.73
CA VAL A 39 -6.92 -1.50 8.42
C VAL A 39 -7.70 -2.75 8.81
N LYS A 40 -8.08 -2.86 10.06
CA LYS A 40 -8.84 -4.00 10.50
C LYS A 40 -10.31 -3.75 10.22
N ILE A 41 -10.90 -4.52 9.35
CA ILE A 41 -12.28 -4.32 8.96
C ILE A 41 -13.20 -5.39 9.50
N GLY A 42 -12.70 -6.32 10.28
CA GLY A 42 -13.51 -7.35 10.92
C GLY A 42 -12.65 -8.17 11.84
N PRO A 43 -13.20 -9.15 12.51
CA PRO A 43 -12.47 -9.90 13.53
C PRO A 43 -11.18 -10.53 13.04
N ARG A 44 -11.14 -11.03 11.85
CA ARG A 44 -9.93 -11.61 11.34
C ARG A 44 -9.67 -11.13 9.93
N THR A 45 -10.18 -9.94 9.64
CA THR A 45 -10.14 -9.43 8.29
C THR A 45 -9.43 -8.11 8.28
N VAL A 46 -8.35 -8.04 7.54
CA VAL A 46 -7.61 -6.79 7.36
C VAL A 46 -7.57 -6.45 5.89
N ALA A 47 -7.41 -5.20 5.60
CA ALA A 47 -7.33 -4.74 4.22
C ALA A 47 -6.46 -3.50 4.18
N PHE A 48 -6.25 -2.98 3.00
CA PHE A 48 -5.48 -1.76 2.82
C PHE A 48 -6.36 -0.76 2.11
N VAL A 49 -6.10 0.50 2.30
CA VAL A 49 -6.84 1.55 1.59
C VAL A 49 -6.19 1.74 0.24
N GLU A 50 -6.96 1.55 -0.82
CA GLU A 50 -6.43 1.57 -2.18
C GLU A 50 -5.66 2.86 -2.47
N SER A 51 -6.21 4.00 -2.08
CA SER A 51 -5.55 5.27 -2.38
C SER A 51 -4.20 5.39 -1.68
N GLU A 52 -4.07 4.79 -0.50
CA GLU A 52 -2.80 4.82 0.20
C GLU A 52 -1.74 3.99 -0.51
N ILE A 53 -2.17 2.89 -1.09
CA ILE A 53 -1.25 2.04 -1.85
C ILE A 53 -0.79 2.79 -3.10
N ASP A 54 -1.70 3.45 -3.77
CA ASP A 54 -1.35 4.22 -4.96
C ASP A 54 -0.38 5.34 -4.63
N GLU A 55 -0.63 6.04 -3.54
CA GLU A 55 0.26 7.12 -3.12
C GLU A 55 1.64 6.61 -2.75
N TRP A 56 1.67 5.45 -2.11
CA TRP A 56 2.95 4.85 -1.72
C TRP A 56 3.77 4.50 -2.96
N ILE A 57 3.11 3.92 -3.96
CA ILE A 57 3.79 3.57 -5.21
C ILE A 57 4.35 4.83 -5.87
N GLU A 58 3.54 5.88 -5.93
CA GLU A 58 3.99 7.11 -6.56
C GLU A 58 5.15 7.74 -5.81
N ALA A 59 5.12 7.66 -4.49
CA ALA A 59 6.20 8.22 -3.69
C ALA A 59 7.49 7.46 -3.92
N ILE A 60 7.41 6.14 -4.02
CA ILE A 60 8.60 5.33 -4.28
C ILE A 60 9.18 5.70 -5.64
N ILE A 61 8.33 5.82 -6.64
CA ILE A 61 8.79 6.16 -7.98
C ILE A 61 9.47 7.51 -7.97
N ARG A 62 8.83 8.48 -7.34
CA ARG A 62 9.37 9.83 -7.31
C ARG A 62 10.69 9.91 -6.58
N ASN A 63 10.78 9.27 -5.42
CA ASN A 63 12.00 9.29 -4.65
C ASN A 63 13.14 8.58 -5.35
N SER A 64 12.82 7.47 -5.99
CA SER A 64 13.83 6.72 -6.72
C SER A 64 14.39 7.53 -7.88
N ARG A 65 13.51 8.20 -8.60
CA ARG A 65 13.94 8.98 -9.75
C ARG A 65 14.74 10.22 -9.36
N GLN A 66 14.39 10.82 -8.22
CA GLN A 66 15.15 11.97 -7.76
C GLN A 66 16.53 11.56 -7.33
N ASN A 67 16.67 10.37 -6.79
CA ASN A 67 17.95 9.92 -6.29
C ASN A 67 18.80 9.24 -7.35
N ALA A 68 18.25 9.07 -8.51
CA ALA A 68 18.96 8.34 -9.55
C ALA A 68 19.91 9.19 -10.36
N ALA A 69 20.13 10.36 -10.00
CA ALA A 69 20.97 11.27 -10.80
C ALA A 69 22.45 10.87 -10.82
#